data_30b9ed0990909c0d7f02dd2441bad2ff
#
_entry.id   30b9ed0990909c0d7f02dd2441bad2ff
#
_cell.length_a   1.000
_cell.length_b   1.000
_cell.length_c   1.000
_cell.angle_alpha   90.00
_cell.angle_beta   90.00
_cell.angle_gamma   90.00
#
_symmetry.space_group_name_H-M   'P 1'
#
loop_
_entity.id
_entity.type
_entity.pdbx_description
1 polymer ?
#
loop_
_entity_poly.entity_id
_entity_poly.type
_entity_poly.pdbx_seq_one_letter_code
_entity_poly.pdbx_strand_id
1 'polypeptide(L)'
;MRYLTKQLIDRYKRFRNTSLLRHDYHAKYAFVGIGNHSMNNLYPVLAFLHVPLKYVCCKSADKLPLIERAYAGVHATTSLQEILADEEVKGVFVSTAPQAHFAIATEVLKSGKALFIEKPPCQSLDELAQLLDLQKAHGAIVEVGLQKRNSPIMRVLKKELKKSKASVCYNLKYLTGAYPEGNALLDLFIHPLDCMTYLFGEAQVKYAESAGGHTLMLILEHRCATGMLELSTGYSWNDAKEHWTINTVRGIYEIDQFDSLTFQPKPQIIMGIPMEKVFPCGKTTVSLLERNNFVPLQENNQIVSQGYYDSIKGFVDAVEGKNMRVLPSLEHLTHTYSLIENIRTLI
;
A
#
# COMPACT_ATOMS: atom_id res chain seq x y z
N MET A 1 -37.00 -22.56 17.33
CA MET A 1 -36.13 -21.91 16.31
C MET A 1 -35.89 -20.40 16.56
N ARG A 2 -36.91 -19.55 16.67
CA ARG A 2 -36.76 -18.08 16.93
C ARG A 2 -35.95 -17.72 18.19
N TYR A 3 -36.04 -18.49 19.28
CA TYR A 3 -35.30 -18.21 20.52
C TYR A 3 -33.79 -18.44 20.39
N LEU A 4 -33.39 -19.55 19.76
CA LEU A 4 -31.98 -19.86 19.48
C LEU A 4 -31.36 -18.84 18.53
N THR A 5 -32.08 -18.41 17.50
CA THR A 5 -31.62 -17.38 16.57
C THR A 5 -31.40 -16.04 17.28
N LYS A 6 -32.30 -15.67 18.20
CA LYS A 6 -32.16 -14.43 19.00
C LYS A 6 -30.91 -14.50 19.90
N GLN A 7 -30.66 -15.62 20.58
CA GLN A 7 -29.47 -15.80 21.42
C GLN A 7 -28.17 -15.71 20.61
N LEU A 8 -28.14 -16.30 19.41
CA LEU A 8 -26.97 -16.21 18.50
C LEU A 8 -26.75 -14.76 18.04
N ILE A 9 -27.82 -14.04 17.69
CA ILE A 9 -27.73 -12.63 17.30
C ILE A 9 -27.21 -11.77 18.48
N ASP A 10 -27.72 -11.97 19.68
CA ASP A 10 -27.31 -11.22 20.87
C ASP A 10 -25.86 -11.56 21.27
N ARG A 11 -25.44 -12.82 21.11
CA ARG A 11 -24.04 -13.23 21.30
C ARG A 11 -23.12 -12.58 20.27
N TYR A 12 -23.52 -12.55 19.00
CA TYR A 12 -22.78 -11.88 17.93
C TYR A 12 -22.68 -10.38 18.18
N LYS A 13 -23.78 -9.71 18.55
CA LYS A 13 -23.78 -8.27 18.85
C LYS A 13 -22.85 -7.95 20.03
N ARG A 14 -22.88 -8.74 21.10
CA ARG A 14 -21.95 -8.60 22.24
C ARG A 14 -20.51 -8.79 21.82
N PHE A 15 -20.22 -9.86 21.05
CA PHE A 15 -18.88 -10.12 20.54
C PHE A 15 -18.38 -8.94 19.69
N ARG A 16 -19.18 -8.44 18.75
CA ARG A 16 -18.86 -7.30 17.90
C ARG A 16 -18.57 -6.03 18.71
N ASN A 17 -19.42 -5.73 19.70
CA ASN A 17 -19.23 -4.53 20.52
C ASN A 17 -18.00 -4.61 21.43
N THR A 18 -17.68 -5.80 21.93
CA THR A 18 -16.48 -5.98 22.77
C THR A 18 -15.21 -6.15 21.98
N SER A 19 -15.27 -6.58 20.71
CA SER A 19 -14.08 -6.75 19.87
C SER A 19 -13.33 -5.43 19.64
N LEU A 20 -14.05 -4.32 19.56
CA LEU A 20 -13.48 -2.97 19.41
C LEU A 20 -12.78 -2.47 20.68
N LEU A 21 -13.04 -3.08 21.83
CA LEU A 21 -12.44 -2.73 23.12
C LEU A 21 -11.26 -3.65 23.50
N ARG A 22 -10.96 -4.64 22.67
CA ARG A 22 -9.87 -5.57 22.97
C ARG A 22 -8.52 -4.94 22.65
N HIS A 23 -7.63 -4.97 23.61
CA HIS A 23 -6.23 -4.64 23.45
C HIS A 23 -5.47 -5.96 23.18
N ASP A 24 -5.34 -6.29 21.90
CA ASP A 24 -4.79 -7.60 21.48
C ASP A 24 -3.27 -7.57 21.31
N TYR A 25 -2.63 -6.38 21.39
CA TYR A 25 -1.20 -6.18 21.19
C TYR A 25 -0.49 -5.84 22.49
N HIS A 26 0.66 -6.48 22.72
CA HIS A 26 1.40 -6.39 23.99
C HIS A 26 2.83 -5.90 23.79
N ALA A 27 3.43 -6.14 22.63
CA ALA A 27 4.76 -5.64 22.30
C ALA A 27 4.75 -4.10 22.28
N LYS A 28 5.86 -3.50 22.68
CA LYS A 28 6.05 -2.05 22.62
C LYS A 28 6.63 -1.66 21.26
N TYR A 29 6.15 -0.55 20.74
CA TYR A 29 6.58 -0.01 19.47
C TYR A 29 7.07 1.41 19.62
N ALA A 30 7.88 1.85 18.66
CA ALA A 30 8.29 3.24 18.50
C ALA A 30 7.88 3.76 17.13
N PHE A 31 7.67 5.07 17.03
CA PHE A 31 7.40 5.72 15.76
C PHE A 31 8.43 6.84 15.53
N VAL A 32 9.11 6.79 14.38
CA VAL A 32 10.10 7.79 13.95
C VAL A 32 9.49 8.64 12.83
N GLY A 33 9.25 9.89 13.12
CA GLY A 33 8.63 10.86 12.21
C GLY A 33 7.25 11.34 12.67
N ILE A 34 6.99 12.61 12.46
CA ILE A 34 5.69 13.24 12.72
C ILE A 34 5.44 14.28 11.61
N GLY A 35 4.74 13.88 10.60
CA GLY A 35 4.40 14.70 9.44
C GLY A 35 2.94 14.50 9.01
N ASN A 36 2.48 15.27 8.03
CA ASN A 36 1.09 15.19 7.56
C ASN A 36 0.69 13.79 7.12
N HIS A 37 1.58 13.08 6.40
CA HIS A 37 1.29 11.72 5.94
C HIS A 37 1.08 10.76 7.11
N SER A 38 2.00 10.73 8.08
CA SER A 38 1.89 9.85 9.24
C SER A 38 0.70 10.19 10.12
N MET A 39 0.44 11.49 10.34
CA MET A 39 -0.67 11.96 11.16
C MET A 39 -2.04 11.63 10.56
N ASN A 40 -2.17 11.68 9.24
CA ASN A 40 -3.45 11.43 8.57
C ASN A 40 -3.70 9.95 8.27
N ASN A 41 -2.66 9.13 8.09
CA ASN A 41 -2.82 7.78 7.57
C ASN A 41 -2.30 6.68 8.51
N LEU A 42 -1.23 6.90 9.28
CA LEU A 42 -0.59 5.86 10.07
C LEU A 42 -0.98 5.91 11.54
N TYR A 43 -0.85 7.05 12.20
CA TYR A 43 -1.23 7.22 13.60
C TYR A 43 -2.70 6.87 13.89
N PRO A 44 -3.69 7.24 13.02
CA PRO A 44 -5.08 6.84 13.23
C PRO A 44 -5.27 5.32 13.24
N VAL A 45 -4.53 4.59 12.41
CA VAL A 45 -4.58 3.11 12.39
C VAL A 45 -3.97 2.54 13.66
N LEU A 46 -2.81 3.05 14.09
CA LEU A 46 -2.17 2.60 15.35
C LEU A 46 -3.08 2.83 16.56
N ALA A 47 -3.72 3.99 16.63
CA ALA A 47 -4.69 4.31 17.67
C ALA A 47 -5.91 3.38 17.63
N PHE A 48 -6.46 3.16 16.43
CA PHE A 48 -7.61 2.26 16.24
C PHE A 48 -7.31 0.81 16.61
N LEU A 49 -6.10 0.34 16.30
CA LEU A 49 -5.63 -1.02 16.64
C LEU A 49 -5.16 -1.13 18.09
N HIS A 50 -5.12 -0.03 18.84
CA HIS A 50 -4.55 0.03 20.19
C HIS A 50 -3.11 -0.49 20.25
N VAL A 51 -2.29 -0.15 19.24
CA VAL A 51 -0.87 -0.54 19.22
C VAL A 51 -0.12 0.21 20.32
N PRO A 52 0.57 -0.48 21.23
CA PRO A 52 1.24 0.17 22.37
C PRO A 52 2.49 0.94 21.92
N LEU A 53 2.34 2.23 21.61
CA LEU A 53 3.47 3.11 21.34
C LEU A 53 4.15 3.51 22.66
N LYS A 54 5.47 3.25 22.77
CA LYS A 54 6.30 3.67 23.89
C LYS A 54 7.04 4.96 23.56
N TYR A 55 7.51 5.10 22.32
CA TYR A 55 8.26 6.27 21.86
C TYR A 55 7.68 6.87 20.61
N VAL A 56 7.80 8.22 20.52
CA VAL A 56 7.70 8.96 19.26
C VAL A 56 8.96 9.81 19.10
N CYS A 57 9.71 9.58 18.04
CA CYS A 57 10.94 10.30 17.73
C CYS A 57 10.69 11.34 16.62
N CYS A 58 11.14 12.56 16.84
CA CYS A 58 11.12 13.61 15.82
C CYS A 58 12.39 14.47 15.85
N LYS A 59 12.67 15.14 14.76
CA LYS A 59 13.90 15.98 14.64
C LYS A 59 13.87 17.22 15.53
N SER A 60 12.69 17.79 15.78
CA SER A 60 12.51 19.11 16.41
C SER A 60 12.15 18.98 17.88
N ALA A 61 13.02 19.42 18.78
CA ALA A 61 12.82 19.31 20.23
C ALA A 61 11.62 20.13 20.75
N ASP A 62 11.28 21.21 20.07
CA ASP A 62 10.11 22.04 20.37
C ASP A 62 8.78 21.30 20.25
N LYS A 63 8.74 20.20 19.48
CA LYS A 63 7.55 19.36 19.32
C LYS A 63 7.35 18.31 20.43
N LEU A 64 8.39 18.00 21.20
CA LEU A 64 8.32 16.94 22.22
C LEU A 64 7.18 17.12 23.22
N PRO A 65 6.98 18.30 23.85
CA PRO A 65 5.89 18.48 24.79
C PRO A 65 4.50 18.38 24.14
N LEU A 66 4.39 18.74 22.84
CA LEU A 66 3.14 18.62 22.11
C LEU A 66 2.79 17.15 21.81
N ILE A 67 3.80 16.34 21.51
CA ILE A 67 3.65 14.90 21.25
C ILE A 67 3.20 14.19 22.53
N GLU A 68 3.87 14.41 23.67
CA GLU A 68 3.53 13.78 24.94
C GLU A 68 2.12 14.17 25.44
N ARG A 69 1.72 15.41 25.16
CA ARG A 69 0.36 15.88 25.45
C ARG A 69 -0.69 15.24 24.53
N ALA A 70 -0.36 15.01 23.25
CA ALA A 70 -1.28 14.44 22.28
C ALA A 70 -1.43 12.93 22.43
N TYR A 71 -0.36 12.24 22.85
CA TYR A 71 -0.30 10.77 22.98
C TYR A 71 0.04 10.37 24.41
N ALA A 72 -0.97 10.20 25.23
CA ALA A 72 -0.81 9.88 26.65
C ALA A 72 0.01 8.59 26.85
N GLY A 73 1.06 8.66 27.68
CA GLY A 73 1.95 7.54 27.99
C GLY A 73 3.06 7.28 26.97
N VAL A 74 3.16 8.09 25.93
CA VAL A 74 4.26 8.08 24.97
C VAL A 74 5.40 8.97 25.47
N HIS A 75 6.64 8.47 25.37
CA HIS A 75 7.84 9.28 25.59
C HIS A 75 8.32 9.89 24.25
N ALA A 76 8.38 11.21 24.19
CA ALA A 76 8.85 11.90 23.01
C ALA A 76 10.36 12.15 23.09
N THR A 77 11.09 11.84 22.01
CA THR A 77 12.55 11.98 21.97
C THR A 77 13.04 12.50 20.61
N THR A 78 14.27 13.04 20.60
CA THR A 78 14.99 13.33 19.36
C THR A 78 16.07 12.29 19.05
N SER A 79 16.24 11.30 19.93
CA SER A 79 17.30 10.29 19.85
C SER A 79 16.76 8.95 19.32
N LEU A 80 17.17 8.56 18.12
CA LEU A 80 16.91 7.22 17.60
C LEU A 80 17.65 6.17 18.46
N GLN A 81 18.84 6.47 18.94
CA GLN A 81 19.65 5.54 19.72
C GLN A 81 19.00 5.16 21.07
N GLU A 82 18.28 6.08 21.68
CA GLU A 82 17.49 5.79 22.89
C GLU A 82 16.43 4.70 22.62
N ILE A 83 15.74 4.80 21.48
CA ILE A 83 14.75 3.81 21.06
C ILE A 83 15.40 2.46 20.77
N LEU A 84 16.55 2.48 20.07
CA LEU A 84 17.23 1.25 19.66
C LEU A 84 17.86 0.50 20.85
N ALA A 85 18.27 1.22 21.88
CA ALA A 85 18.82 0.65 23.12
C ALA A 85 17.75 0.03 24.03
N ASP A 86 16.48 0.40 23.87
CA ASP A 86 15.41 -0.12 24.72
C ASP A 86 14.94 -1.50 24.25
N GLU A 87 15.21 -2.52 25.06
CA GLU A 87 14.87 -3.94 24.78
C GLU A 87 13.37 -4.22 24.78
N GLU A 88 12.53 -3.38 25.39
CA GLU A 88 11.07 -3.54 25.35
C GLU A 88 10.50 -3.20 23.97
N VAL A 89 11.15 -2.33 23.21
CA VAL A 89 10.71 -1.95 21.86
C VAL A 89 11.01 -3.10 20.89
N LYS A 90 9.97 -3.70 20.33
CA LYS A 90 10.08 -4.83 19.40
C LYS A 90 9.97 -4.42 17.94
N GLY A 91 9.33 -3.30 17.65
CA GLY A 91 9.18 -2.81 16.27
C GLY A 91 9.23 -1.29 16.20
N VAL A 92 9.72 -0.79 15.08
CA VAL A 92 9.88 0.64 14.79
C VAL A 92 9.14 0.97 13.51
N PHE A 93 8.24 1.94 13.58
CA PHE A 93 7.61 2.56 12.43
C PHE A 93 8.43 3.76 11.99
N VAL A 94 8.73 3.87 10.69
CA VAL A 94 9.52 4.97 10.12
C VAL A 94 8.71 5.66 9.03
N SER A 95 8.42 6.95 9.22
CA SER A 95 7.76 7.80 8.25
C SER A 95 8.32 9.21 8.34
N THR A 96 9.46 9.41 7.71
CA THR A 96 10.25 10.66 7.66
C THR A 96 10.37 11.16 6.23
N ALA A 97 11.23 12.15 5.99
CA ALA A 97 11.61 12.52 4.62
C ALA A 97 12.34 11.35 3.95
N PRO A 98 12.05 11.04 2.66
CA PRO A 98 12.61 9.90 1.95
C PRO A 98 14.14 9.78 2.01
N GLN A 99 14.83 10.93 2.04
CA GLN A 99 16.30 10.99 2.10
C GLN A 99 16.88 10.43 3.41
N ALA A 100 16.08 10.40 4.49
CA ALA A 100 16.51 9.87 5.78
C ALA A 100 16.18 8.36 5.96
N HIS A 101 15.38 7.79 5.09
CA HIS A 101 14.85 6.44 5.25
C HIS A 101 15.97 5.39 5.30
N PHE A 102 16.91 5.41 4.35
CA PHE A 102 17.99 4.43 4.28
C PHE A 102 18.84 4.40 5.56
N ALA A 103 19.26 5.58 6.05
CA ALA A 103 20.08 5.66 7.25
C ALA A 103 19.34 5.15 8.50
N ILE A 104 18.06 5.55 8.67
CA ILE A 104 17.23 5.11 9.80
C ILE A 104 16.97 3.61 9.71
N ALA A 105 16.60 3.10 8.53
CA ALA A 105 16.36 1.67 8.31
C ALA A 105 17.59 0.83 8.64
N THR A 106 18.78 1.28 8.21
CA THR A 106 20.06 0.62 8.50
C THR A 106 20.27 0.47 10.00
N GLU A 107 20.08 1.52 10.80
CA GLU A 107 20.27 1.46 12.24
C GLU A 107 19.20 0.58 12.94
N VAL A 108 17.93 0.65 12.50
CA VAL A 108 16.88 -0.20 13.04
C VAL A 108 17.17 -1.67 12.74
N LEU A 109 17.56 -2.02 11.52
CA LEU A 109 17.87 -3.40 11.15
C LEU A 109 19.09 -3.95 11.91
N LYS A 110 20.14 -3.15 12.09
CA LYS A 110 21.32 -3.52 12.90
C LYS A 110 20.96 -3.81 14.36
N SER A 111 19.95 -3.14 14.90
CA SER A 111 19.47 -3.40 16.27
C SER A 111 18.65 -4.70 16.41
N GLY A 112 18.33 -5.37 15.31
CA GLY A 112 17.50 -6.58 15.29
C GLY A 112 16.02 -6.34 15.51
N LYS A 113 15.56 -5.09 15.57
CA LYS A 113 14.15 -4.76 15.75
C LYS A 113 13.38 -4.90 14.43
N ALA A 114 12.09 -5.22 14.51
CA ALA A 114 11.21 -5.22 13.36
C ALA A 114 11.04 -3.79 12.80
N LEU A 115 10.98 -3.67 11.48
CA LEU A 115 10.92 -2.40 10.76
C LEU A 115 9.66 -2.30 9.88
N PHE A 116 8.81 -1.32 10.16
CA PHE A 116 7.86 -0.80 9.18
C PHE A 116 8.44 0.51 8.64
N ILE A 117 8.60 0.63 7.32
CA ILE A 117 9.14 1.83 6.71
C ILE A 117 8.29 2.30 5.55
N GLU A 118 7.97 3.60 5.54
CA GLU A 118 7.30 4.20 4.39
C GLU A 118 8.18 4.17 3.14
N LYS A 119 7.50 4.15 2.01
CA LYS A 119 8.15 4.19 0.69
C LYS A 119 8.69 5.61 0.39
N PRO A 120 9.73 5.74 -0.42
CA PRO A 120 10.69 4.69 -0.76
C PRO A 120 11.61 4.38 0.43
N PRO A 121 11.96 3.13 0.71
CA PRO A 121 12.85 2.80 1.83
C PRO A 121 14.29 3.25 1.61
N CYS A 122 14.69 3.51 0.37
CA CYS A 122 16.01 3.92 -0.06
C CYS A 122 15.98 4.63 -1.42
N GLN A 123 17.12 5.11 -1.93
CA GLN A 123 17.16 5.90 -3.16
C GLN A 123 17.68 5.13 -4.38
N SER A 124 18.32 3.97 -4.20
CA SER A 124 18.92 3.16 -5.27
C SER A 124 18.80 1.67 -5.05
N LEU A 125 19.08 0.88 -6.10
CA LEU A 125 19.19 -0.58 -6.01
C LEU A 125 20.33 -1.03 -5.07
N ASP A 126 21.44 -0.32 -5.05
CA ASP A 126 22.56 -0.64 -4.17
C ASP A 126 22.20 -0.45 -2.69
N GLU A 127 21.50 0.61 -2.36
CA GLU A 127 20.97 0.82 -1.01
C GLU A 127 19.93 -0.26 -0.66
N LEU A 128 19.08 -0.63 -1.60
CA LEU A 128 18.10 -1.70 -1.40
C LEU A 128 18.79 -3.05 -1.13
N ALA A 129 19.86 -3.37 -1.87
CA ALA A 129 20.66 -4.58 -1.66
C ALA A 129 21.27 -4.60 -0.24
N GLN A 130 21.83 -3.47 0.21
CA GLN A 130 22.39 -3.34 1.55
C GLN A 130 21.33 -3.56 2.64
N LEU A 131 20.13 -2.99 2.49
CA LEU A 131 19.01 -3.22 3.43
C LEU A 131 18.57 -4.69 3.44
N LEU A 132 18.52 -5.34 2.27
CA LEU A 132 18.21 -6.77 2.15
C LEU A 132 19.23 -7.65 2.86
N ASP A 133 20.51 -7.34 2.73
CA ASP A 133 21.58 -8.09 3.41
C ASP A 133 21.48 -7.92 4.94
N LEU A 134 21.21 -6.71 5.42
CA LEU A 134 20.97 -6.46 6.85
C LEU A 134 19.72 -7.17 7.35
N GLN A 135 18.62 -7.14 6.59
CA GLN A 135 17.41 -7.88 6.93
C GLN A 135 17.69 -9.38 7.11
N LYS A 136 18.42 -9.98 6.17
CA LYS A 136 18.80 -11.40 6.21
C LYS A 136 19.74 -11.71 7.37
N ALA A 137 20.77 -10.88 7.58
CA ALA A 137 21.77 -11.05 8.63
C ALA A 137 21.15 -11.08 10.04
N HIS A 138 20.12 -10.25 10.26
CA HIS A 138 19.46 -10.13 11.55
C HIS A 138 18.13 -10.90 11.67
N GLY A 139 17.64 -11.51 10.57
CA GLY A 139 16.34 -12.19 10.54
C GLY A 139 15.17 -11.25 10.86
N ALA A 140 15.30 -9.96 10.55
CA ALA A 140 14.35 -8.94 10.93
C ALA A 140 13.05 -9.01 10.12
N ILE A 141 11.91 -8.83 10.80
CA ILE A 141 10.62 -8.64 10.13
C ILE A 141 10.61 -7.24 9.53
N VAL A 142 10.39 -7.15 8.23
CA VAL A 142 10.32 -5.87 7.52
C VAL A 142 9.03 -5.78 6.71
N GLU A 143 8.33 -4.67 6.85
CA GLU A 143 7.27 -4.26 5.93
C GLU A 143 7.57 -2.89 5.35
N VAL A 144 7.41 -2.75 4.04
CA VAL A 144 7.51 -1.47 3.34
C VAL A 144 6.10 -0.94 3.08
N GLY A 145 5.89 0.37 3.24
CA GLY A 145 4.64 1.09 3.05
C GLY A 145 4.10 1.07 1.61
N LEU A 146 4.01 -0.12 1.02
CA LEU A 146 3.35 -0.38 -0.26
C LEU A 146 1.88 -0.74 -0.04
N GLN A 147 1.20 0.11 0.71
CA GLN A 147 -0.15 -0.14 1.24
C GLN A 147 -1.17 -0.51 0.17
N LYS A 148 -1.03 -0.02 -1.08
CA LYS A 148 -1.96 -0.35 -2.17
C LYS A 148 -2.04 -1.85 -2.46
N ARG A 149 -0.94 -2.60 -2.25
CA ARG A 149 -0.94 -4.08 -2.34
C ARG A 149 -1.92 -4.71 -1.34
N ASN A 150 -2.14 -4.06 -0.21
CA ASN A 150 -3.00 -4.49 0.89
C ASN A 150 -4.44 -4.01 0.77
N SER A 151 -4.77 -3.16 -0.22
CA SER A 151 -6.13 -2.64 -0.40
C SER A 151 -7.14 -3.75 -0.72
N PRO A 152 -8.40 -3.63 -0.30
CA PRO A 152 -9.45 -4.58 -0.65
C PRO A 152 -9.61 -4.76 -2.17
N ILE A 153 -9.55 -3.67 -2.93
CA ILE A 153 -9.63 -3.68 -4.40
C ILE A 153 -8.52 -4.53 -5.01
N MET A 154 -7.27 -4.33 -4.57
CA MET A 154 -6.14 -5.07 -5.10
C MET A 154 -6.25 -6.58 -4.81
N ARG A 155 -6.76 -6.96 -3.63
CA ARG A 155 -7.02 -8.36 -3.29
C ARG A 155 -8.07 -9.00 -4.19
N VAL A 156 -9.19 -8.28 -4.43
CA VAL A 156 -10.27 -8.76 -5.31
C VAL A 156 -9.75 -8.86 -6.74
N LEU A 157 -9.11 -7.80 -7.26
CA LEU A 157 -8.56 -7.76 -8.60
C LEU A 157 -7.56 -8.92 -8.83
N LYS A 158 -6.60 -9.11 -7.93
CA LYS A 158 -5.60 -10.19 -8.05
C LYS A 158 -6.25 -11.57 -8.09
N LYS A 159 -7.33 -11.78 -7.31
CA LYS A 159 -8.11 -13.02 -7.35
C LYS A 159 -8.85 -13.19 -8.69
N GLU A 160 -9.40 -12.11 -9.22
CA GLU A 160 -10.11 -12.13 -10.51
C GLU A 160 -9.15 -12.37 -11.69
N LEU A 161 -8.00 -11.70 -11.71
CA LEU A 161 -7.00 -11.88 -12.78
C LEU A 161 -6.45 -13.32 -12.85
N LYS A 162 -6.32 -14.01 -11.71
CA LYS A 162 -5.94 -15.44 -11.69
C LYS A 162 -6.90 -16.37 -12.48
N LYS A 163 -8.14 -15.93 -12.70
CA LYS A 163 -9.12 -16.68 -13.50
C LYS A 163 -8.89 -16.52 -15.01
N SER A 164 -8.07 -15.56 -15.43
CA SER A 164 -7.70 -15.32 -16.84
C SER A 164 -6.33 -15.94 -17.10
N LYS A 165 -6.25 -16.89 -18.04
CA LYS A 165 -5.01 -17.61 -18.40
C LYS A 165 -4.30 -17.01 -19.61
N ALA A 166 -4.84 -15.95 -20.23
CA ALA A 166 -4.29 -15.34 -21.44
C ALA A 166 -3.62 -14.00 -21.11
N SER A 167 -2.89 -13.48 -22.09
CA SER A 167 -2.27 -12.16 -22.02
C SER A 167 -3.28 -11.06 -21.68
N VAL A 168 -2.83 -10.11 -20.90
CA VAL A 168 -3.61 -8.98 -20.40
C VAL A 168 -3.06 -7.70 -21.03
N CYS A 169 -3.95 -6.78 -21.43
CA CYS A 169 -3.56 -5.42 -21.75
C CYS A 169 -4.10 -4.46 -20.69
N TYR A 170 -3.30 -3.47 -20.30
CA TYR A 170 -3.78 -2.50 -19.31
C TYR A 170 -3.40 -1.06 -19.68
N ASN A 171 -4.22 -0.12 -19.22
CA ASN A 171 -3.95 1.31 -19.26
C ASN A 171 -4.08 1.86 -17.84
N LEU A 172 -3.13 2.68 -17.44
CA LEU A 172 -3.10 3.28 -16.11
C LEU A 172 -2.83 4.77 -16.23
N LYS A 173 -3.69 5.57 -15.62
CA LYS A 173 -3.50 7.00 -15.41
C LYS A 173 -3.29 7.27 -13.93
N TYR A 174 -2.24 8.04 -13.64
CA TYR A 174 -1.93 8.53 -12.30
C TYR A 174 -1.51 9.99 -12.39
N LEU A 175 -2.47 10.89 -12.12
CA LEU A 175 -2.30 12.33 -12.29
C LEU A 175 -2.40 13.01 -10.93
N THR A 176 -1.32 13.68 -10.54
CA THR A 176 -1.21 14.41 -9.26
C THR A 176 -0.83 15.86 -9.50
N GLY A 177 -0.73 16.64 -8.45
CA GLY A 177 -0.23 18.01 -8.47
C GLY A 177 1.29 18.09 -8.51
N ALA A 178 1.80 19.31 -8.68
CA ALA A 178 3.23 19.60 -8.68
C ALA A 178 3.94 19.06 -7.44
N TYR A 179 5.15 18.52 -7.64
CA TYR A 179 5.98 17.93 -6.60
C TYR A 179 7.44 18.44 -6.71
N PRO A 180 7.67 19.72 -6.38
CA PRO A 180 9.01 20.34 -6.50
C PRO A 180 10.00 19.89 -5.42
N GLU A 181 9.50 19.30 -4.31
CA GLU A 181 10.30 18.96 -3.13
C GLU A 181 11.07 17.64 -3.24
N GLY A 182 10.83 16.83 -4.28
CA GLY A 182 11.44 15.50 -4.36
C GLY A 182 11.49 14.90 -5.76
N ASN A 183 11.81 13.62 -5.82
CA ASN A 183 11.86 12.84 -7.05
C ASN A 183 10.50 12.16 -7.31
N ALA A 184 9.68 12.73 -8.19
CA ALA A 184 8.36 12.21 -8.48
C ALA A 184 8.37 10.73 -8.91
N LEU A 185 9.37 10.28 -9.68
CA LEU A 185 9.48 8.90 -10.14
C LEU A 185 9.61 7.92 -8.96
N LEU A 186 10.45 8.24 -7.99
CA LEU A 186 10.70 7.38 -6.84
C LEU A 186 9.71 7.63 -5.70
N ASP A 187 9.31 8.89 -5.47
CA ASP A 187 8.50 9.23 -4.30
C ASP A 187 6.99 9.05 -4.55
N LEU A 188 6.52 9.27 -5.79
CA LEU A 188 5.09 9.19 -6.14
C LEU A 188 4.79 8.02 -7.07
N PHE A 189 5.53 7.92 -8.19
CA PHE A 189 5.22 6.94 -9.23
C PHE A 189 5.66 5.52 -8.87
N ILE A 190 6.43 5.34 -7.78
CA ILE A 190 6.70 4.02 -7.21
C ILE A 190 5.40 3.24 -6.92
N HIS A 191 4.32 3.89 -6.49
CA HIS A 191 3.05 3.22 -6.21
C HIS A 191 2.42 2.57 -7.43
N PRO A 192 2.12 3.29 -8.54
CA PRO A 192 1.58 2.66 -9.73
C PRO A 192 2.55 1.66 -10.36
N LEU A 193 3.86 1.93 -10.38
CA LEU A 193 4.86 1.00 -10.90
C LEU A 193 4.91 -0.29 -10.07
N ASP A 194 4.91 -0.17 -8.75
CA ASP A 194 4.86 -1.29 -7.83
C ASP A 194 3.59 -2.13 -7.97
N CYS A 195 2.44 -1.49 -8.15
CA CYS A 195 1.19 -2.21 -8.40
C CYS A 195 1.26 -3.05 -9.68
N MET A 196 1.90 -2.56 -10.75
CA MET A 196 2.04 -3.30 -12.00
C MET A 196 3.00 -4.48 -11.84
N THR A 197 4.15 -4.28 -11.19
CA THR A 197 5.08 -5.39 -10.89
C THR A 197 4.48 -6.42 -9.93
N TYR A 198 3.66 -5.99 -8.98
CA TYR A 198 2.94 -6.88 -8.06
C TYR A 198 1.87 -7.74 -8.73
N LEU A 199 1.15 -7.18 -9.73
CA LEU A 199 0.09 -7.90 -10.44
C LEU A 199 0.63 -8.81 -11.55
N PHE A 200 1.63 -8.33 -12.30
CA PHE A 200 2.06 -8.93 -13.55
C PHE A 200 3.52 -9.43 -13.55
N GLY A 201 4.27 -9.17 -12.46
CA GLY A 201 5.69 -9.54 -12.32
C GLY A 201 6.63 -8.52 -12.95
N GLU A 202 7.86 -8.94 -13.17
CA GLU A 202 8.92 -8.13 -13.78
C GLU A 202 8.47 -7.51 -15.12
N ALA A 203 8.92 -6.28 -15.37
CA ALA A 203 8.57 -5.53 -16.57
C ALA A 203 9.81 -5.04 -17.31
N GLN A 204 9.75 -5.05 -18.64
CA GLN A 204 10.68 -4.37 -19.54
C GLN A 204 10.04 -3.07 -20.04
N VAL A 205 10.83 -1.99 -20.06
CA VAL A 205 10.39 -0.72 -20.65
C VAL A 205 10.57 -0.82 -22.17
N LYS A 206 9.47 -0.78 -22.91
CA LYS A 206 9.47 -0.75 -24.38
C LYS A 206 9.46 0.67 -24.94
N TYR A 207 8.93 1.59 -24.18
CA TYR A 207 8.89 3.00 -24.52
C TYR A 207 8.85 3.84 -23.25
N ALA A 208 9.62 4.91 -23.23
CA ALA A 208 9.58 5.93 -22.17
C ALA A 208 9.80 7.31 -22.80
N GLU A 209 8.95 8.27 -22.45
CA GLU A 209 9.08 9.65 -22.89
C GLU A 209 8.59 10.60 -21.79
N SER A 210 9.36 11.66 -21.60
CA SER A 210 9.00 12.75 -20.69
C SER A 210 8.34 13.87 -21.50
N ALA A 211 7.03 14.06 -21.32
CA ALA A 211 6.26 15.10 -21.98
C ALA A 211 6.10 16.32 -21.07
N GLY A 212 6.51 17.50 -21.58
CA GLY A 212 6.35 18.78 -20.88
C GLY A 212 7.08 18.87 -19.53
N GLY A 213 8.06 17.98 -19.25
CA GLY A 213 8.84 17.98 -18.03
C GLY A 213 8.11 17.52 -16.75
N HIS A 214 6.84 17.13 -16.85
CA HIS A 214 6.02 16.74 -15.70
C HIS A 214 5.15 15.50 -15.93
N THR A 215 5.11 14.98 -17.15
CA THR A 215 4.35 13.77 -17.51
C THR A 215 5.28 12.73 -18.09
N LEU A 216 5.19 11.52 -17.56
CA LEU A 216 5.92 10.36 -18.02
C LEU A 216 4.97 9.41 -18.72
N MET A 217 5.23 9.13 -20.00
CA MET A 217 4.50 8.16 -20.81
C MET A 217 5.33 6.89 -20.93
N LEU A 218 4.76 5.75 -20.56
CA LEU A 218 5.45 4.46 -20.56
C LEU A 218 4.66 3.40 -21.34
N ILE A 219 5.39 2.51 -22.01
CA ILE A 219 4.89 1.19 -22.42
C ILE A 219 5.74 0.12 -21.73
N LEU A 220 5.09 -0.72 -20.93
CA LEU A 220 5.70 -1.80 -20.17
C LEU A 220 5.28 -3.15 -20.75
N GLU A 221 6.23 -4.08 -20.87
CA GLU A 221 5.98 -5.47 -21.24
C GLU A 221 6.37 -6.40 -20.08
N HIS A 222 5.42 -7.19 -19.62
CA HIS A 222 5.59 -8.28 -18.68
C HIS A 222 5.47 -9.62 -19.40
N ARG A 223 5.79 -10.71 -18.72
CA ARG A 223 5.66 -12.07 -19.30
C ARG A 223 4.25 -12.37 -19.85
N CYS A 224 3.20 -11.88 -19.20
CA CYS A 224 1.79 -12.13 -19.55
C CYS A 224 0.94 -10.85 -19.59
N ALA A 225 1.54 -9.68 -19.66
CA ALA A 225 0.80 -8.43 -19.79
C ALA A 225 1.60 -7.39 -20.55
N THR A 226 0.91 -6.50 -21.23
CA THR A 226 1.49 -5.28 -21.81
C THR A 226 0.61 -4.11 -21.44
N GLY A 227 1.21 -3.00 -21.05
CA GLY A 227 0.43 -1.84 -20.63
C GLY A 227 1.04 -0.51 -20.94
N MET A 228 0.16 0.49 -20.96
CA MET A 228 0.50 1.91 -21.09
C MET A 228 0.26 2.61 -19.74
N LEU A 229 1.17 3.51 -19.38
CA LEU A 229 1.04 4.34 -18.19
C LEU A 229 1.21 5.81 -18.57
N GLU A 230 0.32 6.64 -18.03
CA GLU A 230 0.44 8.09 -18.00
C GLU A 230 0.59 8.51 -16.53
N LEU A 231 1.80 8.93 -16.16
CA LEU A 231 2.15 9.33 -14.80
C LEU A 231 2.51 10.81 -14.81
N SER A 232 1.74 11.65 -14.12
CA SER A 232 1.93 13.10 -14.21
C SER A 232 1.84 13.81 -12.88
N THR A 233 2.70 14.80 -12.70
CA THR A 233 2.64 15.79 -11.62
C THR A 233 2.09 17.15 -12.11
N GLY A 234 1.61 17.21 -13.34
CA GLY A 234 1.13 18.44 -13.99
C GLY A 234 -0.36 18.72 -13.79
N TYR A 235 -1.05 18.05 -12.86
CA TYR A 235 -2.49 18.20 -12.70
C TYR A 235 -2.88 18.88 -11.37
N SER A 236 -3.42 18.17 -10.41
CA SER A 236 -3.97 18.74 -9.18
C SER A 236 -3.83 17.78 -8.01
N TRP A 237 -3.53 18.31 -6.80
CA TRP A 237 -3.58 17.53 -5.56
C TRP A 237 -5.00 17.36 -5.04
N ASN A 238 -5.84 18.40 -5.17
CA ASN A 238 -7.23 18.34 -4.67
C ASN A 238 -8.13 17.46 -5.52
N ASP A 239 -7.76 17.24 -6.79
CA ASP A 239 -8.53 16.46 -7.76
C ASP A 239 -7.64 15.43 -8.48
N ALA A 240 -6.68 14.85 -7.76
CA ALA A 240 -5.80 13.82 -8.28
C ALA A 240 -6.61 12.66 -8.89
N LYS A 241 -6.12 12.10 -9.99
CA LYS A 241 -6.81 11.02 -10.71
C LYS A 241 -5.98 9.75 -10.71
N GLU A 242 -6.61 8.66 -10.37
CA GLU A 242 -6.05 7.34 -10.53
C GLU A 242 -7.09 6.42 -11.15
N HIS A 243 -6.90 6.11 -12.42
CA HIS A 243 -7.83 5.29 -13.19
C HIS A 243 -7.09 4.17 -13.92
N TRP A 244 -7.58 2.95 -13.79
CA TRP A 244 -7.01 1.76 -14.43
C TRP A 244 -8.06 1.05 -15.26
N THR A 245 -7.68 0.63 -16.46
CA THR A 245 -8.47 -0.27 -17.31
C THR A 245 -7.64 -1.49 -17.62
N ILE A 246 -8.15 -2.69 -17.32
CA ILE A 246 -7.46 -3.96 -17.55
C ILE A 246 -8.32 -4.84 -18.44
N ASN A 247 -7.86 -5.03 -19.67
CA ASN A 247 -8.55 -5.84 -20.67
C ASN A 247 -8.04 -7.27 -20.64
N THR A 248 -8.95 -8.22 -20.49
CA THR A 248 -8.68 -9.65 -20.44
C THR A 248 -9.55 -10.42 -21.42
N VAL A 249 -9.25 -11.69 -21.64
CA VAL A 249 -10.12 -12.57 -22.46
C VAL A 249 -11.54 -12.72 -21.90
N ARG A 250 -11.74 -12.44 -20.60
CA ARG A 250 -13.02 -12.58 -19.92
C ARG A 250 -13.85 -11.30 -19.97
N GLY A 251 -13.22 -10.15 -20.17
CA GLY A 251 -13.84 -8.82 -20.12
C GLY A 251 -12.88 -7.78 -19.58
N ILE A 252 -13.41 -6.62 -19.27
CA ILE A 252 -12.67 -5.43 -18.84
C ILE A 252 -12.92 -5.22 -17.35
N TYR A 253 -11.84 -5.02 -16.60
CA TYR A 253 -11.88 -4.52 -15.22
C TYR A 253 -11.50 -3.05 -15.22
N GLU A 254 -12.23 -2.25 -14.45
CA GLU A 254 -11.93 -0.84 -14.25
C GLU A 254 -11.82 -0.54 -12.76
N ILE A 255 -10.75 0.19 -12.39
CA ILE A 255 -10.55 0.75 -11.06
C ILE A 255 -10.63 2.27 -11.16
N ASP A 256 -11.42 2.87 -10.28
CA ASP A 256 -11.46 4.32 -10.13
C ASP A 256 -11.12 4.72 -8.69
N GLN A 257 -10.08 5.55 -8.53
CA GLN A 257 -9.60 6.14 -7.27
C GLN A 257 -9.33 5.12 -6.13
N PHE A 258 -9.17 3.82 -6.41
CA PHE A 258 -9.19 2.75 -5.41
C PHE A 258 -10.46 2.70 -4.55
N ASP A 259 -11.53 3.33 -5.01
CA ASP A 259 -12.84 3.34 -4.35
C ASP A 259 -13.83 2.40 -5.02
N SER A 260 -13.66 2.11 -6.31
CA SER A 260 -14.49 1.17 -7.04
C SER A 260 -13.69 0.22 -7.92
N LEU A 261 -14.20 -1.00 -8.06
CA LEU A 261 -13.75 -2.02 -9.01
C LEU A 261 -14.97 -2.58 -9.71
N THR A 262 -15.05 -2.37 -11.01
CA THR A 262 -16.11 -2.90 -11.85
C THR A 262 -15.58 -3.94 -12.82
N PHE A 263 -16.47 -4.79 -13.31
CA PHE A 263 -16.20 -5.79 -14.33
C PHE A 263 -17.26 -5.76 -15.41
N GLN A 264 -16.82 -5.60 -16.65
CA GLN A 264 -17.65 -5.67 -17.84
C GLN A 264 -17.36 -6.99 -18.55
N PRO A 265 -18.20 -8.03 -18.41
CA PRO A 265 -17.96 -9.32 -19.03
C PRO A 265 -17.99 -9.22 -20.55
N LYS A 266 -17.10 -9.97 -21.19
CA LYS A 266 -17.09 -10.08 -22.65
C LYS A 266 -18.30 -10.89 -23.11
N PRO A 267 -19.01 -10.46 -24.18
CA PRO A 267 -20.07 -11.25 -24.78
C PRO A 267 -19.57 -12.63 -25.22
N GLN A 268 -20.48 -13.62 -25.15
CA GLN A 268 -20.17 -14.99 -25.57
C GLN A 268 -19.91 -15.04 -27.08
N ILE A 269 -18.90 -15.83 -27.45
CA ILE A 269 -18.60 -16.14 -28.85
C ILE A 269 -18.91 -17.64 -29.05
N ILE A 270 -19.84 -17.95 -29.94
CA ILE A 270 -20.21 -19.33 -30.29
C ILE A 270 -19.82 -19.57 -31.75
N MET A 271 -18.98 -20.58 -32.00
CA MET A 271 -18.45 -20.90 -33.33
C MET A 271 -17.83 -19.70 -34.06
N GLY A 272 -17.12 -18.84 -33.34
CA GLY A 272 -16.49 -17.64 -33.90
C GLY A 272 -17.44 -16.44 -34.10
N ILE A 273 -18.73 -16.59 -33.81
CA ILE A 273 -19.72 -15.52 -33.97
C ILE A 273 -20.02 -14.87 -32.61
N PRO A 274 -19.74 -13.56 -32.44
CA PRO A 274 -20.17 -12.84 -31.25
C PRO A 274 -21.71 -12.81 -31.15
N MET A 275 -22.26 -13.31 -30.03
CA MET A 275 -23.73 -13.45 -29.88
C MET A 275 -24.46 -12.12 -29.85
N GLU A 276 -23.79 -11.03 -29.50
CA GLU A 276 -24.31 -9.67 -29.57
C GLU A 276 -24.65 -9.19 -30.99
N LYS A 277 -24.10 -9.85 -32.02
CA LYS A 277 -24.44 -9.60 -33.42
C LYS A 277 -25.66 -10.36 -33.89
N VAL A 278 -26.08 -11.37 -33.12
CA VAL A 278 -27.21 -12.26 -33.45
C VAL A 278 -28.46 -11.89 -32.67
N PHE A 279 -28.28 -11.53 -31.40
CA PHE A 279 -29.36 -11.16 -30.50
C PHE A 279 -29.06 -9.82 -29.80
N PRO A 280 -30.08 -9.01 -29.48
CA PRO A 280 -29.89 -7.84 -28.62
C PRO A 280 -29.43 -8.31 -27.24
N CYS A 281 -28.14 -8.13 -26.95
CA CYS A 281 -27.57 -8.41 -25.64
C CYS A 281 -27.52 -7.10 -24.84
N GLY A 282 -28.09 -7.12 -23.63
CA GLY A 282 -27.91 -6.03 -22.68
C GLY A 282 -26.46 -5.92 -22.25
N LYS A 283 -25.95 -4.69 -22.13
CA LYS A 283 -24.65 -4.47 -21.49
C LYS A 283 -24.80 -4.66 -19.98
N THR A 284 -23.93 -5.47 -19.38
CA THR A 284 -23.93 -5.70 -17.94
C THR A 284 -22.57 -5.27 -17.38
N THR A 285 -22.60 -4.30 -16.47
CA THR A 285 -21.44 -3.96 -15.64
C THR A 285 -21.72 -4.47 -14.24
N VAL A 286 -20.78 -5.24 -13.68
CA VAL A 286 -20.88 -5.79 -12.33
C VAL A 286 -19.94 -5.02 -11.42
N SER A 287 -20.47 -4.39 -10.37
CA SER A 287 -19.64 -3.86 -9.30
C SER A 287 -19.11 -5.04 -8.48
N LEU A 288 -17.78 -5.21 -8.47
CA LEU A 288 -17.10 -6.25 -7.68
C LEU A 288 -16.78 -5.75 -6.28
N LEU A 289 -16.53 -4.45 -6.16
CA LEU A 289 -16.29 -3.75 -4.91
C LEU A 289 -16.58 -2.26 -5.13
N GLU A 290 -17.26 -1.65 -4.16
CA GLU A 290 -17.51 -0.22 -4.14
C GLU A 290 -17.50 0.27 -2.71
N ARG A 291 -16.79 1.37 -2.45
CA ARG A 291 -16.76 2.00 -1.15
C ARG A 291 -18.07 2.76 -0.90
N ASN A 292 -18.74 2.40 0.17
CA ASN A 292 -19.97 3.09 0.58
C ASN A 292 -19.64 4.26 1.53
N ASN A 293 -19.58 5.47 1.01
CA ASN A 293 -19.26 6.67 1.77
C ASN A 293 -20.39 7.12 2.71
N PHE A 294 -21.59 6.58 2.55
CA PHE A 294 -22.74 6.96 3.36
C PHE A 294 -22.81 6.22 4.70
N VAL A 295 -22.30 4.99 4.74
CA VAL A 295 -22.30 4.17 5.97
C VAL A 295 -20.97 4.38 6.71
N PRO A 296 -20.96 4.91 7.93
CA PRO A 296 -19.75 5.17 8.70
C PRO A 296 -19.19 3.89 9.33
N LEU A 297 -18.98 2.87 8.52
CA LEU A 297 -18.28 1.65 8.91
C LEU A 297 -16.78 1.82 8.68
N GLN A 298 -15.99 1.08 9.44
CA GLN A 298 -14.54 1.11 9.27
C GLN A 298 -14.12 0.74 7.85
N GLU A 299 -14.76 -0.28 7.26
CA GLU A 299 -14.49 -0.75 5.90
C GLU A 299 -14.67 0.34 4.83
N ASN A 300 -15.47 1.36 5.12
CA ASN A 300 -15.72 2.49 4.24
C ASN A 300 -14.76 3.67 4.49
N ASN A 301 -13.86 3.55 5.46
CA ASN A 301 -12.86 4.58 5.71
C ASN A 301 -11.74 4.51 4.65
N GLN A 302 -11.27 5.66 4.20
CA GLN A 302 -10.20 5.76 3.20
C GLN A 302 -8.92 5.05 3.65
N ILE A 303 -8.56 5.08 4.92
CA ILE A 303 -7.39 4.35 5.42
C ILE A 303 -7.49 2.83 5.26
N VAL A 304 -8.71 2.29 5.17
CA VAL A 304 -8.95 0.87 4.87
C VAL A 304 -8.95 0.64 3.36
N SER A 305 -9.70 1.45 2.59
CA SER A 305 -9.78 1.27 1.13
C SER A 305 -8.43 1.44 0.43
N GLN A 306 -7.58 2.34 0.92
CA GLN A 306 -6.21 2.54 0.42
C GLN A 306 -5.21 1.49 0.94
N GLY A 307 -5.58 0.67 1.93
CA GLY A 307 -4.78 -0.45 2.43
C GLY A 307 -3.87 -0.16 3.63
N TYR A 308 -3.86 1.05 4.18
CA TYR A 308 -3.03 1.39 5.37
C TYR A 308 -3.38 0.54 6.58
N TYR A 309 -4.68 0.32 6.83
CA TYR A 309 -5.15 -0.50 7.94
C TYR A 309 -4.59 -1.92 7.87
N ASP A 310 -4.74 -2.57 6.72
CA ASP A 310 -4.29 -3.95 6.54
C ASP A 310 -2.75 -4.07 6.53
N SER A 311 -2.05 -3.03 6.06
CA SER A 311 -0.58 -2.97 6.09
C SER A 311 -0.08 -2.93 7.52
N ILE A 312 -0.45 -1.93 8.30
CA ILE A 312 -0.03 -1.77 9.70
C ILE A 312 -0.45 -2.99 10.54
N LYS A 313 -1.69 -3.45 10.37
CA LYS A 313 -2.18 -4.64 11.08
C LYS A 313 -1.32 -5.88 10.76
N GLY A 314 -1.00 -6.08 9.48
CA GLY A 314 -0.17 -7.20 9.04
C GLY A 314 1.21 -7.19 9.69
N PHE A 315 1.86 -6.03 9.74
CA PHE A 315 3.16 -5.86 10.39
C PHE A 315 3.09 -6.17 11.90
N VAL A 316 2.14 -5.56 12.60
CA VAL A 316 2.00 -5.77 14.05
C VAL A 316 1.65 -7.23 14.36
N ASP A 317 0.75 -7.86 13.59
CA ASP A 317 0.43 -9.28 13.73
C ASP A 317 1.67 -10.17 13.53
N ALA A 318 2.55 -9.83 12.59
CA ALA A 318 3.79 -10.57 12.35
C ALA A 318 4.79 -10.42 13.51
N VAL A 319 4.97 -9.21 14.03
CA VAL A 319 5.83 -8.95 15.21
C VAL A 319 5.33 -9.69 16.45
N GLU A 320 4.03 -9.78 16.63
CA GLU A 320 3.38 -10.49 17.74
C GLU A 320 3.24 -12.01 17.51
N GLY A 321 3.69 -12.52 16.37
CA GLY A 321 3.57 -13.94 16.03
C GLY A 321 2.15 -14.45 15.80
N LYS A 322 1.18 -13.56 15.53
CA LYS A 322 -0.26 -13.90 15.44
C LYS A 322 -0.67 -14.46 14.11
N ASN A 323 -0.17 -13.91 13.00
CA ASN A 323 -0.52 -14.36 11.66
C ASN A 323 0.62 -14.07 10.69
N MET A 324 1.16 -15.09 10.06
CA MET A 324 2.23 -14.99 9.06
C MET A 324 1.66 -14.65 7.68
N ARG A 325 1.13 -13.45 7.52
CA ARG A 325 0.78 -12.90 6.21
C ARG A 325 2.08 -12.57 5.46
N VAL A 326 2.08 -12.77 4.15
CA VAL A 326 3.17 -12.28 3.30
C VAL A 326 3.12 -10.76 3.30
N LEU A 327 4.09 -10.14 3.96
CA LEU A 327 4.23 -8.69 4.02
C LEU A 327 4.89 -8.18 2.73
N PRO A 328 4.54 -6.97 2.25
CA PRO A 328 5.35 -6.25 1.29
C PRO A 328 6.73 -5.95 1.90
N SER A 329 7.71 -6.81 1.62
CA SER A 329 9.07 -6.70 2.14
C SER A 329 9.99 -6.00 1.14
N LEU A 330 11.23 -5.72 1.54
CA LEU A 330 12.28 -5.15 0.69
C LEU A 330 12.52 -6.01 -0.58
N GLU A 331 12.47 -7.33 -0.47
CA GLU A 331 12.66 -8.24 -1.61
C GLU A 331 11.65 -7.99 -2.74
N HIS A 332 10.41 -7.70 -2.39
CA HIS A 332 9.35 -7.43 -3.37
C HIS A 332 9.57 -6.13 -4.14
N LEU A 333 10.44 -5.24 -3.67
CA LEU A 333 10.78 -3.99 -4.35
C LEU A 333 11.87 -4.15 -5.41
N THR A 334 12.58 -5.26 -5.47
CA THR A 334 13.68 -5.46 -6.42
C THR A 334 13.24 -5.20 -7.87
N HIS A 335 12.13 -5.79 -8.29
CA HIS A 335 11.59 -5.57 -9.65
C HIS A 335 11.14 -4.12 -9.88
N THR A 336 10.55 -3.48 -8.87
CA THR A 336 10.10 -2.08 -8.94
C THR A 336 11.29 -1.13 -9.07
N TYR A 337 12.35 -1.34 -8.29
CA TYR A 337 13.55 -0.53 -8.38
C TYR A 337 14.31 -0.75 -9.69
N SER A 338 14.45 -2.00 -10.14
CA SER A 338 15.02 -2.29 -11.46
C SER A 338 14.26 -1.60 -12.59
N LEU A 339 12.93 -1.57 -12.50
CA LEU A 339 12.10 -0.86 -13.46
C LEU A 339 12.34 0.65 -13.40
N ILE A 340 12.42 1.24 -12.20
CA ILE A 340 12.71 2.67 -12.00
C ILE A 340 14.07 3.05 -12.58
N GLU A 341 15.12 2.25 -12.34
CA GLU A 341 16.46 2.50 -12.91
C GLU A 341 16.42 2.41 -14.44
N ASN A 342 15.74 1.44 -15.02
CA ASN A 342 15.58 1.34 -16.46
C ASN A 342 14.86 2.56 -17.06
N ILE A 343 13.82 3.06 -16.39
CA ILE A 343 13.15 4.29 -16.81
C ILE A 343 14.10 5.47 -16.76
N ARG A 344 14.89 5.64 -15.68
CA ARG A 344 15.86 6.74 -15.52
C ARG A 344 16.90 6.78 -16.62
N THR A 345 17.30 5.63 -17.16
CA THR A 345 18.29 5.58 -18.25
C THR A 345 17.72 5.94 -19.61
N LEU A 346 16.40 5.98 -19.77
CA LEU A 346 15.71 6.23 -21.04
C LEU A 346 15.17 7.65 -21.17
N ILE A 347 15.00 8.37 -20.06
CA ILE A 347 14.47 9.75 -20.02
C ILE A 347 15.54 10.75 -19.55
#